data_c887b745dec9c3f7610d1bc22114cf39
#
_entry.id   c887b745dec9c3f7610d1bc22114cf39
#
_cell.length_a   1.000
_cell.length_b   1.000
_cell.length_c   1.000
_cell.angle_alpha   90.00
_cell.angle_beta   90.00
_cell.angle_gamma   90.00
#
_symmetry.space_group_name_H-M   'P 1'
#
loop_
_entity.id
_entity.type
_entity.pdbx_description
1 polymer ?
#
loop_
_entity_poly.entity_id
_entity_poly.type
_entity_poly.pdbx_seq_one_letter_code
_entity_poly.pdbx_strand_id
1 'polypeptide(L)'
;LGMCLATFLQPKLYTKVERKYAKSSWIYSIIGGFTEIVIPLAVGDLVRVTIATVLGCTVAGTIAGIFLLELSTPVLGIAQWFFYDKPLVFVICVVVGSLITALTANFLKSINKRDIDALDAADTEINKT
;
A
#
# COMPACT_ATOMS: atom_id res chain seq x y z
N LEU A 1 -2.28 2.37 1.57
CA LEU A 1 -2.96 2.85 0.36
C LEU A 1 -2.26 2.31 -0.90
N GLY A 2 -0.95 2.47 -1.06
CA GLY A 2 -0.19 2.03 -2.22
C GLY A 2 -0.35 0.53 -2.53
N MET A 3 -0.33 -0.33 -1.53
CA MET A 3 -0.52 -1.78 -1.71
C MET A 3 -1.95 -2.14 -2.14
N CYS A 4 -2.96 -1.45 -1.61
CA CYS A 4 -4.33 -1.62 -2.09
C CYS A 4 -4.47 -1.18 -3.55
N LEU A 5 -3.86 -0.06 -3.91
CA LEU A 5 -3.83 0.43 -5.28
C LEU A 5 -3.12 -0.55 -6.22
N ALA A 6 -2.00 -1.14 -5.80
CA ALA A 6 -1.29 -2.17 -6.54
C ALA A 6 -2.18 -3.38 -6.88
N THR A 7 -2.95 -3.84 -5.89
CA THR A 7 -3.89 -4.96 -6.06
C THR A 7 -5.03 -4.61 -7.03
N PHE A 8 -5.50 -3.37 -7.05
CA PHE A 8 -6.52 -2.92 -8.00
C PHE A 8 -6.00 -2.78 -9.42
N LEU A 9 -4.75 -2.30 -9.60
CA LEU A 9 -4.14 -2.12 -10.90
C LEU A 9 -3.85 -3.42 -11.63
N GLN A 10 -3.32 -4.42 -10.90
CA GLN A 10 -2.98 -5.73 -11.47
C GLN A 10 -3.47 -6.88 -10.58
N PRO A 11 -4.77 -7.16 -10.58
CA PRO A 11 -5.35 -8.20 -9.72
C PRO A 11 -4.83 -9.60 -10.02
N LYS A 12 -4.27 -9.84 -11.20
CA LYS A 12 -3.72 -11.15 -11.61
C LYS A 12 -2.42 -11.52 -10.87
N LEU A 13 -1.74 -10.55 -10.27
CA LEU A 13 -0.48 -10.75 -9.54
C LEU A 13 -0.70 -10.99 -8.03
N TYR A 14 -1.95 -11.00 -7.60
CA TYR A 14 -2.32 -11.12 -6.20
C TYR A 14 -3.26 -12.31 -5.98
N THR A 15 -3.12 -12.98 -4.83
CA THR A 15 -3.98 -14.10 -4.44
C THR A 15 -5.43 -13.65 -4.24
N LYS A 16 -6.36 -14.59 -4.26
CA LYS A 16 -7.79 -14.29 -4.01
C LYS A 16 -8.02 -13.67 -2.63
N VAL A 17 -7.25 -14.13 -1.64
CA VAL A 17 -7.30 -13.62 -0.26
C VAL A 17 -6.81 -12.18 -0.21
N GLU A 18 -5.66 -11.88 -0.81
CA GLU A 18 -5.11 -10.52 -0.89
C GLU A 18 -6.07 -9.54 -1.57
N ARG A 19 -6.71 -9.97 -2.68
CA ARG A 19 -7.71 -9.16 -3.38
C ARG A 19 -8.94 -8.87 -2.52
N LYS A 20 -9.46 -9.88 -1.84
CA LYS A 20 -10.61 -9.73 -0.94
C LYS A 20 -10.26 -8.78 0.20
N TYR A 21 -9.06 -8.93 0.76
CA TYR A 21 -8.56 -8.10 1.85
C TYR A 21 -8.37 -6.64 1.40
N ALA A 22 -7.75 -6.40 0.26
CA ALA A 22 -7.55 -5.06 -0.29
C ALA A 22 -8.89 -4.34 -0.53
N LYS A 23 -9.91 -5.06 -1.01
CA LYS A 23 -11.24 -4.49 -1.23
C LYS A 23 -11.95 -4.04 0.05
N SER A 24 -11.73 -4.71 1.15
CA SER A 24 -12.33 -4.30 2.44
C SER A 24 -11.49 -3.25 3.16
N SER A 25 -10.19 -3.27 2.96
CA SER A 25 -9.24 -2.50 3.77
C SER A 25 -8.90 -1.12 3.22
N TRP A 26 -9.18 -0.84 1.93
CA TRP A 26 -8.82 0.44 1.33
C TRP A 26 -9.52 1.63 2.01
N ILE A 27 -10.77 1.45 2.42
CA ILE A 27 -11.54 2.48 3.12
C ILE A 27 -10.91 2.79 4.48
N TYR A 28 -10.55 1.76 5.24
CA TYR A 28 -9.90 1.93 6.54
C TYR A 28 -8.51 2.55 6.42
N SER A 29 -7.80 2.25 5.33
CA SER A 29 -6.50 2.85 5.05
C SER A 29 -6.59 4.35 4.77
N ILE A 30 -7.67 4.81 4.13
CA ILE A 30 -7.90 6.24 3.87
C ILE A 30 -8.37 6.95 5.15
N ILE A 31 -9.37 6.41 5.82
CA ILE A 31 -10.01 7.07 6.97
C ILE A 31 -9.11 7.06 8.20
N GLY A 32 -8.55 5.90 8.54
CA GLY A 32 -7.81 5.70 9.77
C GLY A 32 -6.30 5.90 9.66
N GLY A 33 -5.73 5.85 8.45
CA GLY A 33 -4.27 5.88 8.25
C GLY A 33 -3.54 4.70 8.89
N PHE A 34 -4.27 3.61 9.21
CA PHE A 34 -3.69 2.44 9.87
C PHE A 34 -2.72 1.70 8.95
N THR A 35 -1.47 1.64 9.35
CA THR A 35 -0.41 0.92 8.63
C THR A 35 -0.48 -0.59 8.83
N GLU A 36 -1.08 -1.03 9.93
CA GLU A 36 -1.24 -2.45 10.27
C GLU A 36 -2.06 -3.23 9.24
N ILE A 37 -2.90 -2.56 8.47
CA ILE A 37 -3.68 -3.14 7.37
C ILE A 37 -2.79 -3.76 6.28
N VAL A 38 -1.54 -3.32 6.18
CA VAL A 38 -0.57 -3.87 5.22
C VAL A 38 -0.01 -5.22 5.67
N ILE A 39 -0.06 -5.53 6.97
CA ILE A 39 0.53 -6.76 7.52
C ILE A 39 0.01 -8.02 6.83
N PRO A 40 -1.29 -8.26 6.66
CA PRO A 40 -1.78 -9.46 5.97
C PRO A 40 -1.39 -9.51 4.49
N LEU A 41 -1.27 -8.35 3.84
CA LEU A 41 -0.78 -8.26 2.46
C LEU A 41 0.74 -8.51 2.36
N ALA A 42 1.47 -8.22 3.45
CA ALA A 42 2.90 -8.42 3.52
C ALA A 42 3.31 -9.86 3.86
N VAL A 43 2.48 -10.59 4.62
CA VAL A 43 2.81 -11.96 5.08
C VAL A 43 3.06 -12.90 3.91
N GLY A 44 2.34 -12.76 2.81
CA GLY A 44 2.53 -13.59 1.61
C GLY A 44 3.81 -13.29 0.83
N ASP A 45 4.35 -12.06 0.93
CA ASP A 45 5.53 -11.65 0.16
C ASP A 45 6.26 -10.48 0.84
N LEU A 46 6.74 -10.74 2.05
CA LEU A 46 7.28 -9.72 2.96
C LEU A 46 8.37 -8.86 2.32
N VAL A 47 9.31 -9.49 1.63
CA VAL A 47 10.49 -8.79 1.08
C VAL A 47 10.08 -7.79 -0.01
N ARG A 48 9.24 -8.21 -0.96
CA ARG A 48 8.83 -7.34 -2.09
C ARG A 48 7.93 -6.21 -1.64
N VAL A 49 7.00 -6.52 -0.75
CA VAL A 49 6.10 -5.50 -0.17
C VAL A 49 6.90 -4.48 0.63
N THR A 50 7.88 -4.91 1.41
CA THR A 50 8.75 -4.01 2.17
C THR A 50 9.55 -3.09 1.26
N ILE A 51 10.21 -3.64 0.22
CA ILE A 51 10.98 -2.83 -0.74
C ILE A 51 10.08 -1.80 -1.42
N ALA A 52 8.91 -2.22 -1.91
CA ALA A 52 7.97 -1.31 -2.57
C ALA A 52 7.48 -0.20 -1.64
N THR A 53 7.20 -0.54 -0.38
CA THR A 53 6.75 0.43 0.62
C THR A 53 7.85 1.40 1.00
N VAL A 54 9.08 0.93 1.21
CA VAL A 54 10.23 1.78 1.52
C VAL A 54 10.48 2.79 0.40
N LEU A 55 10.49 2.36 -0.86
CA LEU A 55 10.68 3.26 -1.99
C LEU A 55 9.57 4.31 -2.09
N GLY A 56 8.31 3.89 -1.97
CA GLY A 56 7.19 4.80 -2.00
C GLY A 56 7.21 5.82 -0.85
N CYS A 57 7.53 5.38 0.36
CA CYS A 57 7.66 6.27 1.53
C CYS A 57 8.86 7.21 1.42
N THR A 58 9.99 6.76 0.86
CA THR A 58 11.17 7.60 0.66
C THR A 58 10.86 8.75 -0.28
N VAL A 59 10.20 8.48 -1.41
CA VAL A 59 9.85 9.55 -2.36
C VAL A 59 8.82 10.50 -1.77
N ALA A 60 7.76 9.97 -1.14
CA ALA A 60 6.76 10.81 -0.48
C ALA A 60 7.37 11.68 0.63
N GLY A 61 8.26 11.11 1.44
CA GLY A 61 8.97 11.83 2.50
C GLY A 61 9.93 12.90 1.96
N THR A 62 10.58 12.62 0.83
CA THR A 62 11.45 13.61 0.17
C THR A 62 10.65 14.80 -0.33
N ILE A 63 9.50 14.58 -0.98
CA ILE A 63 8.62 15.64 -1.44
C ILE A 63 8.12 16.46 -0.24
N ALA A 64 7.65 15.81 0.82
CA ALA A 64 7.19 16.46 2.02
C ALA A 64 8.30 17.32 2.66
N GLY A 65 9.53 16.84 2.69
CA GLY A 65 10.69 17.56 3.20
C GLY A 65 11.07 18.79 2.36
N ILE A 66 11.04 18.67 1.03
CA ILE A 66 11.32 19.81 0.12
C ILE A 66 10.31 20.94 0.33
N PHE A 67 9.04 20.61 0.51
CA PHE A 67 7.97 21.59 0.73
C PHE A 67 7.83 22.04 2.18
N LEU A 68 8.70 21.56 3.09
CA LEU A 68 8.65 21.85 4.52
C LEU A 68 7.24 21.70 5.07
N LEU A 69 6.69 20.47 4.89
CA LEU A 69 5.34 20.15 5.33
C LEU A 69 5.31 19.99 6.84
N GLU A 70 4.72 20.94 7.55
CA GLU A 70 4.60 20.92 9.01
C GLU A 70 3.22 20.41 9.43
N LEU A 71 3.20 19.59 10.47
CA LEU A 71 1.98 19.06 11.08
C LEU A 71 1.80 19.69 12.46
N SER A 72 0.78 20.49 12.61
CA SER A 72 0.49 21.19 13.88
C SER A 72 0.06 20.24 15.00
N THR A 73 -0.57 19.12 14.67
CA THR A 73 -1.07 18.15 15.66
C THR A 73 -0.97 16.73 15.12
N PRO A 74 -0.45 15.76 15.89
CA PRO A 74 -0.34 14.37 15.47
C PRO A 74 -1.71 13.67 15.45
N VAL A 75 -2.45 13.84 14.36
CA VAL A 75 -3.74 13.17 14.10
C VAL A 75 -3.56 12.13 13.03
N LEU A 76 -4.27 11.01 13.13
CA LEU A 76 -4.19 9.91 12.17
C LEU A 76 -5.24 10.04 11.05
N GLY A 77 -4.87 9.55 9.87
CA GLY A 77 -5.80 9.38 8.76
C GLY A 77 -6.13 10.66 8.00
N ILE A 78 -7.31 10.67 7.39
CA ILE A 78 -7.75 11.77 6.53
C ILE A 78 -7.93 13.09 7.30
N ALA A 79 -8.16 13.01 8.62
CA ALA A 79 -8.26 14.18 9.47
C ALA A 79 -6.98 15.02 9.50
N GLN A 80 -5.81 14.42 9.22
CA GLN A 80 -4.56 15.14 9.08
C GLN A 80 -4.62 16.27 8.05
N TRP A 81 -5.45 16.11 7.00
CA TRP A 81 -5.56 17.11 5.95
C TRP A 81 -5.89 18.50 6.50
N PHE A 82 -6.76 18.57 7.51
CA PHE A 82 -7.16 19.84 8.12
C PHE A 82 -6.07 20.48 8.98
N PHE A 83 -5.08 19.71 9.41
CA PHE A 83 -4.02 20.14 10.32
C PHE A 83 -2.68 20.43 9.64
N TYR A 84 -2.58 20.19 8.33
CA TYR A 84 -1.41 20.57 7.55
C TYR A 84 -1.53 21.99 7.04
N ASP A 85 -0.42 22.75 7.10
CA ASP A 85 -0.32 24.10 6.53
C ASP A 85 -0.57 24.12 5.02
N LYS A 86 -0.21 23.04 4.34
CA LYS A 86 -0.32 22.92 2.88
C LYS A 86 -1.05 21.61 2.51
N PRO A 87 -2.39 21.57 2.61
CA PRO A 87 -3.15 20.33 2.39
C PRO A 87 -3.01 19.77 0.97
N LEU A 88 -2.85 20.63 -0.04
CA LEU A 88 -2.63 20.21 -1.43
C LEU A 88 -1.32 19.43 -1.60
N VAL A 89 -0.23 19.90 -0.96
CA VAL A 89 1.06 19.19 -1.02
C VAL A 89 0.96 17.83 -0.34
N PHE A 90 0.24 17.72 0.77
CA PHE A 90 -0.02 16.46 1.43
C PHE A 90 -0.72 15.45 0.50
N VAL A 91 -1.78 15.88 -0.21
CA VAL A 91 -2.49 15.02 -1.17
C VAL A 91 -1.56 14.57 -2.29
N ILE A 92 -0.73 15.47 -2.84
CA ILE A 92 0.26 15.12 -3.86
C ILE A 92 1.24 14.07 -3.35
N CYS A 93 1.77 14.24 -2.12
CA CYS A 93 2.68 13.26 -1.50
C CYS A 93 2.03 11.87 -1.38
N VAL A 94 0.77 11.82 -0.93
CA VAL A 94 0.01 10.57 -0.79
C VAL A 94 -0.23 9.90 -2.14
N VAL A 95 -0.63 10.65 -3.15
CA VAL A 95 -0.90 10.13 -4.49
C VAL A 95 0.39 9.62 -5.13
N VAL A 96 1.45 10.42 -5.15
CA VAL A 96 2.74 10.05 -5.74
C VAL A 96 3.36 8.85 -5.02
N GLY A 97 3.41 8.87 -3.69
CA GLY A 97 3.90 7.76 -2.89
C GLY A 97 3.12 6.47 -3.11
N SER A 98 1.80 6.56 -3.19
CA SER A 98 0.92 5.41 -3.46
C SER A 98 1.14 4.83 -4.85
N LEU A 99 1.30 5.68 -5.88
CA LEU A 99 1.58 5.24 -7.24
C LEU A 99 2.93 4.53 -7.35
N ILE A 100 3.97 5.10 -6.75
CA ILE A 100 5.31 4.50 -6.77
C ILE A 100 5.31 3.16 -6.05
N THR A 101 4.69 3.08 -4.88
CA THR A 101 4.52 1.81 -4.16
C THR A 101 3.79 0.78 -5.02
N ALA A 102 2.69 1.17 -5.66
CA ALA A 102 1.88 0.29 -6.49
C ALA A 102 2.67 -0.24 -7.70
N LEU A 103 3.35 0.66 -8.42
CA LEU A 103 4.15 0.29 -9.58
C LEU A 103 5.32 -0.62 -9.21
N THR A 104 6.04 -0.30 -8.13
CA THR A 104 7.17 -1.09 -7.65
C THR A 104 6.72 -2.47 -7.20
N ALA A 105 5.62 -2.57 -6.44
CA ALA A 105 5.07 -3.84 -5.98
C ALA A 105 4.65 -4.72 -7.17
N ASN A 106 3.95 -4.15 -8.15
CA ASN A 106 3.52 -4.86 -9.34
C ASN A 106 4.72 -5.30 -10.20
N PHE A 107 5.74 -4.46 -10.35
CA PHE A 107 6.95 -4.80 -11.07
C PHE A 107 7.68 -5.98 -10.40
N LEU A 108 7.90 -5.91 -9.10
CA LEU A 108 8.57 -6.97 -8.33
C LEU A 108 7.78 -8.29 -8.34
N LYS A 109 6.46 -8.23 -8.25
CA LYS A 109 5.60 -9.42 -8.34
C LYS A 109 5.56 -9.98 -9.77
N SER A 110 5.63 -9.14 -10.79
CA SER A 110 5.62 -9.58 -12.19
C SER A 110 6.86 -10.40 -12.58
N ILE A 111 7.99 -10.15 -11.92
CA ILE A 111 9.24 -10.89 -12.19
C ILE A 111 9.12 -12.37 -11.80
N ASN A 112 8.31 -12.70 -10.79
CA ASN A 112 8.21 -14.07 -10.28
C ASN A 112 6.76 -14.57 -10.18
N LYS A 113 6.12 -14.72 -11.33
CA LYS A 113 4.73 -15.23 -11.42
C LYS A 113 4.56 -16.66 -10.90
N ARG A 114 5.62 -17.48 -10.92
CA ARG A 114 5.56 -18.89 -10.51
C ARG A 114 5.20 -19.07 -9.03
N ASP A 115 5.67 -18.18 -8.18
CA ASP A 115 5.41 -18.27 -6.73
C ASP A 115 3.95 -17.93 -6.38
N ILE A 116 3.30 -17.10 -7.20
CA ILE A 116 1.91 -16.67 -6.98
C ILE A 116 0.95 -17.82 -7.25
N ASP A 117 1.18 -18.59 -8.31
CA ASP A 117 0.34 -19.76 -8.65
C ASP A 117 0.47 -20.84 -7.57
N ALA A 118 1.65 -21.05 -7.00
CA ALA A 118 1.87 -21.98 -5.90
C ALA A 118 1.16 -21.53 -4.60
N LEU A 119 1.20 -20.24 -4.27
CA LEU A 119 0.51 -19.65 -3.12
C LEU A 119 -1.01 -19.71 -3.26
N ASP A 120 -1.56 -19.44 -4.46
CA ASP A 120 -2.99 -19.53 -4.75
C ASP A 120 -3.51 -20.99 -4.64
N ALA A 121 -2.69 -21.97 -5.02
CA ALA A 121 -3.00 -23.38 -4.85
C ALA A 121 -3.04 -23.78 -3.36
N ALA A 122 -2.07 -23.34 -2.57
CA ALA A 122 -2.00 -23.59 -1.13
C ALA A 122 -3.18 -22.94 -0.38
N ASP A 123 -3.52 -21.69 -0.68
CA ASP A 123 -4.66 -20.99 -0.08
C ASP A 123 -6.00 -21.66 -0.44
N THR A 124 -6.11 -22.25 -1.63
CA THR A 124 -7.30 -22.96 -2.06
C THR A 124 -7.47 -24.29 -1.31
N GLU A 125 -6.38 -24.97 -0.97
CA GLU A 125 -6.41 -26.18 -0.14
C GLU A 125 -6.79 -25.90 1.30
N ILE A 126 -6.22 -24.85 1.92
CA ILE A 126 -6.55 -24.45 3.29
C ILE A 126 -8.03 -24.06 3.43
N ASN A 127 -8.61 -23.45 2.41
CA ASN A 127 -10.02 -23.00 2.43
C ASN A 127 -11.01 -24.14 2.14
N LYS A 128 -10.54 -25.35 1.76
CA LYS A 128 -11.37 -26.56 1.58
C LYS A 128 -11.51 -27.41 2.85
N THR A 129 -10.67 -27.14 3.83
CA THR A 129 -10.72 -27.78 5.15
C THR A 129 -11.42 -26.85 6.14
#